data_0ede3db0fdfdb04311c7eb145fc6de7d
#
_entry.id   0ede3db0fdfdb04311c7eb145fc6de7d
#
_cell.length_a   1.000
_cell.length_b   1.000
_cell.length_c   1.000
_cell.angle_alpha   90.00
_cell.angle_beta   90.00
_cell.angle_gamma   90.00
#
_symmetry.space_group_name_H-M   'P 1'
#
loop_
_entity.id
_entity.type
_entity.pdbx_description
1 polymer ?
#
loop_
_entity_poly.entity_id
_entity_poly.type
_entity_poly.pdbx_seq_one_letter_code
_entity_poly.pdbx_strand_id
1 'polypeptide(L)'
;NTYTEFEGAWILDYNSEDGSYSNSGTIESGKLIVDRTSSGYIIDFECLDQYGNDVKGYYKGNLIFKDEESLVHAVPNYVLPAEIYEEVTSRLPVYSGITPPNMTGEYVSSPHILFYESYAENPDSIQYYADRYIGFMYNNKQMNFYGKQDEVEEIQYGVKITGEENYFTCYYVVDGYPGGYYAQQSFIFSGKKTDDGIEDFHTAVILLETSGHPDLPANNSYRVLKDEDGLAENNNWLSKKSNKTNQKVSDEDLFKMWIK
;
A
#
# COMPACT_ATOMS: atom_id res chain seq x y z
N ASN A 1 16.72 -17.24 13.64
CA ASN A 1 15.66 -16.33 14.10
C ASN A 1 14.40 -17.15 14.40
N THR A 2 13.68 -16.82 15.48
CA THR A 2 12.41 -17.44 15.85
C THR A 2 11.31 -16.39 15.77
N TYR A 3 10.23 -16.72 15.08
CA TYR A 3 9.07 -15.87 14.91
C TYR A 3 7.87 -16.56 15.53
N THR A 4 7.12 -15.85 16.39
CA THR A 4 5.93 -16.36 17.08
C THR A 4 4.67 -15.62 16.69
N GLU A 5 4.82 -14.49 16.00
CA GLU A 5 3.73 -13.70 15.41
C GLU A 5 4.05 -13.53 13.93
N PHE A 6 3.26 -14.14 13.07
CA PHE A 6 3.36 -14.03 11.62
C PHE A 6 1.99 -14.36 11.00
N GLU A 7 1.71 -13.75 9.88
CA GLU A 7 0.57 -14.11 9.05
C GLU A 7 1.02 -15.11 7.99
N GLY A 8 0.23 -16.13 7.75
CA GLY A 8 0.56 -17.14 6.77
C GLY A 8 -0.67 -17.90 6.30
N ALA A 9 -0.49 -18.59 5.19
CA ALA A 9 -1.48 -19.52 4.65
C ALA A 9 -0.75 -20.77 4.15
N TRP A 10 -1.46 -21.89 4.11
CA TRP A 10 -0.98 -23.11 3.48
C TRP A 10 -1.87 -23.46 2.28
N ILE A 11 -1.25 -24.04 1.26
CA ILE A 11 -1.91 -24.48 0.03
C ILE A 11 -1.39 -25.90 -0.27
N LEU A 12 -2.31 -26.81 -0.58
CA LEU A 12 -1.97 -28.15 -1.03
C LEU A 12 -2.11 -28.29 -2.55
N ASP A 13 -1.22 -29.06 -3.13
CA ASP A 13 -1.23 -29.41 -4.56
C ASP A 13 -1.30 -28.18 -5.47
N TYR A 14 -0.50 -27.16 -5.14
CA TYR A 14 -0.42 -25.95 -5.95
C TYR A 14 0.21 -26.25 -7.32
N ASN A 15 -0.53 -25.95 -8.38
CA ASN A 15 -0.04 -25.98 -9.74
C ASN A 15 0.42 -24.57 -10.17
N SER A 16 1.72 -24.39 -10.40
CA SER A 16 2.29 -23.09 -10.78
C SER A 16 2.00 -22.68 -12.23
N GLU A 17 1.46 -23.57 -13.07
CA GLU A 17 1.14 -23.24 -14.48
C GLU A 17 -0.22 -22.54 -14.60
N ASP A 18 -1.19 -22.92 -13.78
CA ASP A 18 -2.56 -22.39 -13.83
C ASP A 18 -3.06 -21.77 -12.52
N GLY A 19 -2.22 -21.79 -11.45
CA GLY A 19 -2.58 -21.24 -10.15
C GLY A 19 -3.60 -22.07 -9.35
N SER A 20 -3.95 -23.26 -9.82
CA SER A 20 -4.91 -24.13 -9.12
C SER A 20 -4.33 -24.79 -7.87
N TYR A 21 -5.18 -25.14 -6.92
CA TYR A 21 -4.81 -25.87 -5.70
C TYR A 21 -5.98 -26.72 -5.20
N SER A 22 -5.67 -27.80 -4.46
CA SER A 22 -6.70 -28.72 -3.96
C SER A 22 -7.33 -28.26 -2.65
N ASN A 23 -6.55 -27.60 -1.78
CA ASN A 23 -7.02 -27.08 -0.50
C ASN A 23 -6.13 -25.96 0.01
N SER A 24 -6.65 -25.12 0.89
CA SER A 24 -5.90 -24.04 1.54
C SER A 24 -6.49 -23.70 2.91
N GLY A 25 -5.69 -23.01 3.75
CA GLY A 25 -6.14 -22.50 5.03
C GLY A 25 -5.21 -21.40 5.54
N THR A 26 -5.69 -20.58 6.45
CA THR A 26 -4.90 -19.55 7.12
C THR A 26 -4.25 -20.12 8.38
N ILE A 27 -3.05 -19.66 8.70
CA ILE A 27 -2.36 -19.97 9.95
C ILE A 27 -2.83 -19.00 11.02
N GLU A 28 -3.33 -19.52 12.14
CA GLU A 28 -3.78 -18.69 13.27
C GLU A 28 -2.69 -18.47 14.32
N SER A 29 -1.86 -19.48 14.54
CA SER A 29 -0.80 -19.41 15.55
C SER A 29 0.31 -20.40 15.26
N GLY A 30 1.47 -20.20 15.86
CA GLY A 30 2.54 -21.18 15.74
C GLY A 30 3.91 -20.59 15.97
N LYS A 31 4.91 -21.36 15.53
CA LYS A 31 6.31 -21.03 15.64
C LYS A 31 7.00 -21.28 14.30
N LEU A 32 7.72 -20.30 13.82
CA LEU A 32 8.59 -20.37 12.66
C LEU A 32 10.04 -20.12 13.11
N ILE A 33 10.93 -21.02 12.79
CA ILE A 33 12.37 -20.87 13.02
C ILE A 33 13.06 -20.78 11.66
N VAL A 34 13.83 -19.73 11.45
CA VAL A 34 14.64 -19.53 10.24
C VAL A 34 16.10 -19.39 10.64
N ASP A 35 16.90 -20.37 10.30
CA ASP A 35 18.34 -20.38 10.54
C ASP A 35 19.12 -20.34 9.22
N ARG A 36 20.04 -19.40 9.12
CA ARG A 36 20.99 -19.32 8.02
C ARG A 36 22.21 -20.18 8.34
N THR A 37 22.56 -21.06 7.43
CA THR A 37 23.75 -21.90 7.50
C THR A 37 24.77 -21.49 6.43
N SER A 38 25.97 -22.06 6.47
CA SER A 38 26.99 -21.85 5.44
C SER A 38 26.58 -22.38 4.05
N SER A 39 25.57 -23.24 3.99
CA SER A 39 25.10 -23.91 2.76
C SER A 39 23.62 -23.64 2.46
N GLY A 40 23.03 -22.59 3.00
CA GLY A 40 21.63 -22.23 2.77
C GLY A 40 20.85 -21.94 4.03
N TYR A 41 19.60 -22.35 4.04
CA TYR A 41 18.66 -22.08 5.14
C TYR A 41 18.07 -23.38 5.69
N ILE A 42 17.77 -23.35 6.99
CA ILE A 42 16.91 -24.32 7.66
C ILE A 42 15.68 -23.55 8.09
N ILE A 43 14.51 -24.01 7.66
CA ILE A 43 13.22 -23.47 8.07
C ILE A 43 12.44 -24.60 8.71
N ASP A 44 12.01 -24.37 9.96
CA ASP A 44 11.22 -25.32 10.74
C ASP A 44 9.98 -24.59 11.25
N PHE A 45 8.79 -25.13 11.03
CA PHE A 45 7.56 -24.54 11.50
C PHE A 45 6.60 -25.56 12.09
N GLU A 46 5.97 -25.13 13.18
CA GLU A 46 4.89 -25.84 13.87
C GLU A 46 3.77 -24.84 14.12
N CYS A 47 2.66 -24.98 13.42
CA CYS A 47 1.56 -24.03 13.39
C CYS A 47 0.22 -24.72 13.59
N LEU A 48 -0.79 -23.94 13.94
CA LEU A 48 -2.21 -24.33 13.90
C LEU A 48 -2.91 -23.52 12.81
N ASP A 49 -3.72 -24.19 12.03
CA ASP A 49 -4.58 -23.53 11.07
C ASP A 49 -5.88 -23.01 11.73
N GLN A 50 -6.70 -22.31 10.96
CA GLN A 50 -8.00 -21.77 11.39
C GLN A 50 -9.00 -22.82 11.87
N TYR A 51 -8.74 -24.10 11.61
CA TYR A 51 -9.59 -25.22 12.03
C TYR A 51 -8.99 -25.98 13.23
N GLY A 52 -7.84 -25.49 13.74
CA GLY A 52 -7.11 -26.13 14.85
C GLY A 52 -6.29 -27.36 14.45
N ASN A 53 -6.04 -27.57 13.16
CA ASN A 53 -5.18 -28.66 12.70
C ASN A 53 -3.71 -28.28 12.80
N ASP A 54 -2.87 -29.25 13.16
CA ASP A 54 -1.41 -29.11 13.13
C ASP A 54 -0.89 -28.98 11.69
N VAL A 55 -0.18 -27.91 11.42
CA VAL A 55 0.56 -27.66 10.16
C VAL A 55 2.05 -27.61 10.49
N LYS A 56 2.78 -28.63 10.11
CA LYS A 56 4.22 -28.76 10.41
C LYS A 56 5.01 -28.96 9.14
N GLY A 57 6.20 -28.38 9.09
CA GLY A 57 7.08 -28.58 7.96
C GLY A 57 8.53 -28.22 8.28
N TYR A 58 9.39 -28.76 7.45
CA TYR A 58 10.83 -28.60 7.54
C TYR A 58 11.39 -28.41 6.15
N TYR A 59 12.23 -27.39 5.99
CA TYR A 59 12.99 -27.15 4.78
C TYR A 59 14.47 -27.01 5.12
N LYS A 60 15.31 -27.64 4.30
CA LYS A 60 16.76 -27.44 4.34
C LYS A 60 17.28 -27.33 2.93
N GLY A 61 17.85 -26.21 2.58
CA GLY A 61 18.37 -25.97 1.23
C GLY A 61 18.65 -24.51 0.96
N ASN A 62 19.00 -24.22 -0.27
CA ASN A 62 19.12 -22.84 -0.73
C ASN A 62 17.73 -22.29 -1.05
N LEU A 63 17.41 -21.13 -0.47
CA LEU A 63 16.28 -20.36 -0.94
C LEU A 63 16.72 -19.68 -2.25
N ILE A 64 16.06 -20.02 -3.32
CA ILE A 64 16.13 -19.20 -4.54
C ILE A 64 15.14 -18.05 -4.27
N PHE A 65 15.68 -16.92 -3.89
CA PHE A 65 14.89 -15.69 -3.94
C PHE A 65 14.62 -15.46 -5.42
N LYS A 66 13.36 -15.63 -5.83
CA LYS A 66 12.95 -15.19 -7.18
C LYS A 66 13.14 -13.68 -7.17
N ASP A 67 14.17 -13.28 -7.90
CA ASP A 67 14.63 -11.94 -8.16
C ASP A 67 15.10 -11.16 -6.91
N GLU A 68 16.39 -10.91 -6.83
CA GLU A 68 16.92 -9.81 -6.02
C GLU A 68 16.17 -8.50 -6.33
N GLU A 69 15.64 -8.34 -7.54
CA GLU A 69 14.75 -7.25 -7.93
C GLU A 69 13.43 -7.23 -7.15
N SER A 70 12.80 -8.37 -6.82
CA SER A 70 11.54 -8.36 -6.05
C SER A 70 11.73 -8.02 -4.56
N LEU A 71 12.94 -8.15 -4.03
CA LEU A 71 13.31 -7.64 -2.70
C LEU A 71 13.80 -6.18 -2.73
N VAL A 72 14.08 -5.65 -3.92
CA VAL A 72 14.51 -4.26 -4.14
C VAL A 72 13.32 -3.31 -4.25
N HIS A 73 12.17 -3.80 -4.68
CA HIS A 73 10.98 -2.96 -4.79
C HIS A 73 10.37 -2.70 -3.40
N ALA A 74 10.41 -1.44 -2.97
CA ALA A 74 9.76 -0.99 -1.74
C ALA A 74 8.24 -1.22 -1.76
N VAL A 75 7.68 -1.44 -2.95
CA VAL A 75 6.25 -1.60 -3.21
C VAL A 75 6.04 -2.85 -4.07
N PRO A 76 5.16 -3.80 -3.67
CA PRO A 76 4.91 -5.03 -4.43
C PRO A 76 4.22 -4.78 -5.78
N ASN A 77 4.41 -5.70 -6.76
CA ASN A 77 3.86 -5.57 -8.11
C ASN A 77 2.32 -5.48 -8.16
N TYR A 78 1.61 -6.00 -7.17
CA TYR A 78 0.15 -5.86 -7.10
C TYR A 78 -0.31 -4.45 -6.69
N VAL A 79 0.61 -3.59 -6.27
CA VAL A 79 0.39 -2.17 -5.92
C VAL A 79 0.97 -1.25 -6.99
N LEU A 80 2.19 -1.55 -7.44
CA LEU A 80 2.90 -0.81 -8.48
C LEU A 80 3.39 -1.82 -9.54
N PRO A 81 2.65 -1.98 -10.64
CA PRO A 81 3.00 -2.91 -11.71
C PRO A 81 4.39 -2.68 -12.29
N ALA A 82 5.10 -3.79 -12.58
CA ALA A 82 6.48 -3.74 -13.05
C ALA A 82 6.63 -2.94 -14.37
N GLU A 83 5.60 -2.97 -15.21
CA GLU A 83 5.58 -2.28 -16.51
C GLU A 83 5.70 -0.76 -16.40
N ILE A 84 5.22 -0.18 -15.29
CA ILE A 84 5.25 1.27 -15.05
C ILE A 84 6.16 1.66 -13.87
N TYR A 85 6.84 0.68 -13.25
CA TYR A 85 7.63 0.90 -12.03
C TYR A 85 8.66 2.02 -12.19
N GLU A 86 9.53 1.92 -13.19
CA GLU A 86 10.60 2.91 -13.44
C GLU A 86 10.03 4.30 -13.74
N GLU A 87 8.92 4.35 -14.46
CA GLU A 87 8.29 5.62 -14.81
C GLU A 87 7.67 6.32 -13.61
N VAL A 88 6.94 5.57 -12.78
CA VAL A 88 6.34 6.11 -11.53
C VAL A 88 7.41 6.52 -10.55
N THR A 89 8.44 5.68 -10.32
CA THR A 89 9.48 5.94 -9.31
C THR A 89 10.45 7.06 -9.71
N SER A 90 10.52 7.40 -11.00
CA SER A 90 11.22 8.60 -11.45
C SER A 90 10.54 9.91 -11.00
N ARG A 91 9.27 9.85 -10.58
CA ARG A 91 8.46 10.99 -10.16
C ARG A 91 8.04 10.94 -8.70
N LEU A 92 7.93 9.76 -8.13
CA LEU A 92 7.57 9.52 -6.74
C LEU A 92 8.65 8.64 -6.13
N PRO A 93 9.50 9.15 -5.22
CA PRO A 93 10.50 8.33 -4.55
C PRO A 93 9.84 7.20 -3.75
N VAL A 94 10.34 5.98 -3.87
CA VAL A 94 9.90 4.84 -3.03
C VAL A 94 11.05 4.39 -2.14
N TYR A 95 10.74 4.22 -0.86
CA TYR A 95 11.73 3.89 0.17
C TYR A 95 11.49 2.48 0.68
N SER A 96 12.49 1.63 0.50
CA SER A 96 12.53 0.26 1.04
C SER A 96 13.04 0.27 2.47
N GLY A 97 12.82 -0.83 3.18
CA GLY A 97 13.31 -1.04 4.54
C GLY A 97 12.19 -1.58 5.44
N ILE A 98 12.61 -2.13 6.57
CA ILE A 98 11.73 -2.81 7.54
C ILE A 98 11.59 -2.02 8.85
N THR A 99 12.21 -0.86 8.94
CA THR A 99 12.22 0.01 10.12
C THR A 99 11.75 1.43 9.75
N PRO A 100 10.51 1.58 9.22
CA PRO A 100 9.96 2.88 8.88
C PRO A 100 9.81 3.76 10.13
N PRO A 101 9.80 5.09 9.97
CA PRO A 101 9.53 5.99 11.09
C PRO A 101 8.12 5.77 11.65
N ASN A 102 7.91 6.20 12.90
CA ASN A 102 6.57 6.25 13.46
C ASN A 102 5.75 7.33 12.74
N MET A 103 4.81 6.90 11.90
CA MET A 103 3.98 7.80 11.11
C MET A 103 2.75 8.33 11.87
N THR A 104 2.48 7.87 13.11
CA THR A 104 1.33 8.35 13.88
C THR A 104 1.30 9.87 13.94
N GLY A 105 0.21 10.45 13.43
CA GLY A 105 0.06 11.91 13.32
C GLY A 105 -0.98 12.28 12.27
N GLU A 106 -1.23 13.57 12.19
CA GLU A 106 -2.16 14.18 11.24
C GLU A 106 -1.41 15.26 10.46
N TYR A 107 -1.62 15.31 9.16
CA TYR A 107 -0.90 16.18 8.24
C TYR A 107 -1.83 16.80 7.23
N VAL A 108 -1.42 17.90 6.60
CA VAL A 108 -2.10 18.51 5.47
C VAL A 108 -1.10 18.87 4.39
N SER A 109 -1.36 18.43 3.16
CA SER A 109 -0.66 18.90 1.97
C SER A 109 -1.46 20.04 1.38
N SER A 110 -0.89 21.24 1.38
CA SER A 110 -1.53 22.48 0.93
C SER A 110 -0.49 23.53 0.52
N PRO A 111 -0.43 23.92 -0.77
CA PRO A 111 -1.29 23.48 -1.88
C PRO A 111 -0.98 22.04 -2.34
N HIS A 112 -2.04 21.27 -2.60
CA HIS A 112 -1.90 19.94 -3.17
C HIS A 112 -2.03 19.99 -4.68
N ILE A 113 -1.00 19.60 -5.41
CA ILE A 113 -0.95 19.72 -6.88
C ILE A 113 -0.79 18.37 -7.56
N LEU A 114 -1.54 18.17 -8.64
CA LEU A 114 -1.24 17.17 -9.65
C LEU A 114 -0.13 17.74 -10.56
N PHE A 115 0.97 17.04 -10.71
CA PHE A 115 2.04 17.49 -11.58
C PHE A 115 2.38 16.50 -12.70
N TYR A 116 1.75 15.32 -12.68
CA TYR A 116 1.85 14.33 -13.76
C TYR A 116 0.59 13.47 -13.87
N GLU A 117 0.11 13.29 -15.11
CA GLU A 117 -1.04 12.43 -15.45
C GLU A 117 -0.71 11.64 -16.73
N SER A 118 -0.49 10.33 -16.62
CA SER A 118 0.06 9.47 -17.70
C SER A 118 -0.81 9.38 -18.95
N TYR A 119 -2.09 9.69 -18.87
CA TYR A 119 -3.07 9.59 -19.96
C TYR A 119 -3.57 10.96 -20.48
N ALA A 120 -3.02 12.05 -19.96
CA ALA A 120 -3.37 13.40 -20.44
C ALA A 120 -2.61 13.75 -21.73
N GLU A 121 -3.19 14.59 -22.57
CA GLU A 121 -2.50 15.14 -23.77
C GLU A 121 -1.23 15.93 -23.39
N ASN A 122 -1.24 16.59 -22.22
CA ASN A 122 -0.12 17.30 -21.65
C ASN A 122 0.18 16.71 -20.26
N PRO A 123 0.92 15.62 -20.14
CA PRO A 123 1.12 14.88 -18.91
C PRO A 123 1.70 15.70 -17.74
N ASP A 124 2.59 16.64 -18.01
CA ASP A 124 3.27 17.50 -17.03
C ASP A 124 2.49 18.80 -16.71
N SER A 125 1.20 18.86 -17.04
CA SER A 125 0.35 20.02 -16.76
C SER A 125 0.01 20.10 -15.28
N ILE A 126 0.43 21.16 -14.61
CA ILE A 126 0.14 21.38 -13.19
C ILE A 126 -1.34 21.75 -13.01
N GLN A 127 -2.01 21.05 -12.09
CA GLN A 127 -3.37 21.32 -11.69
C GLN A 127 -3.47 21.39 -10.16
N TYR A 128 -4.15 22.41 -9.64
CA TYR A 128 -4.38 22.57 -8.22
C TYR A 128 -5.63 21.78 -7.80
N TYR A 129 -5.46 20.99 -6.76
CA TYR A 129 -6.53 20.23 -6.11
C TYR A 129 -6.86 20.84 -4.75
N ALA A 130 -7.98 20.44 -4.17
CA ALA A 130 -8.29 20.73 -2.78
C ALA A 130 -7.20 20.15 -1.87
N ASP A 131 -6.97 20.80 -0.73
CA ASP A 131 -6.01 20.34 0.26
C ASP A 131 -6.22 18.87 0.62
N ARG A 132 -5.12 18.11 0.71
CA ARG A 132 -5.15 16.72 1.08
C ARG A 132 -4.81 16.56 2.56
N TYR A 133 -5.80 16.16 3.35
CA TYR A 133 -5.65 15.83 4.76
C TYR A 133 -5.30 14.36 4.93
N ILE A 134 -4.34 14.08 5.79
CA ILE A 134 -3.73 12.77 5.97
C ILE A 134 -3.65 12.49 7.46
N GLY A 135 -4.02 11.28 7.87
CA GLY A 135 -3.89 10.83 9.24
C GLY A 135 -3.39 9.39 9.30
N PHE A 136 -2.43 9.14 10.15
CA PHE A 136 -1.95 7.80 10.46
C PHE A 136 -2.19 7.51 11.94
N MET A 137 -2.89 6.41 12.23
CA MET A 137 -3.17 5.99 13.60
C MET A 137 -2.86 4.52 13.79
N TYR A 138 -2.03 4.20 14.79
CA TYR A 138 -1.77 2.83 15.17
C TYR A 138 -2.89 2.33 16.11
N ASN A 139 -3.65 1.34 15.66
CA ASN A 139 -4.74 0.75 16.42
C ASN A 139 -4.80 -0.77 16.16
N ASN A 140 -5.13 -1.55 17.20
CA ASN A 140 -5.25 -3.01 17.13
C ASN A 140 -4.04 -3.70 16.44
N LYS A 141 -2.81 -3.27 16.78
CA LYS A 141 -1.55 -3.79 16.22
C LYS A 141 -1.34 -3.53 14.71
N GLN A 142 -2.11 -2.63 14.13
CA GLN A 142 -1.95 -2.25 12.72
C GLN A 142 -2.00 -0.74 12.53
N MET A 143 -1.36 -0.26 11.46
CA MET A 143 -1.43 1.13 11.05
C MET A 143 -2.67 1.35 10.19
N ASN A 144 -3.47 2.34 10.55
CA ASN A 144 -4.63 2.75 9.77
C ASN A 144 -4.36 4.13 9.15
N PHE A 145 -4.85 4.29 7.93
CA PHE A 145 -4.80 5.55 7.20
C PHE A 145 -6.18 6.20 7.19
N TYR A 146 -6.20 7.50 7.39
CA TYR A 146 -7.37 8.37 7.28
C TYR A 146 -7.06 9.46 6.27
N GLY A 147 -7.90 9.61 5.28
CA GLY A 147 -7.74 10.63 4.25
C GLY A 147 -8.97 11.50 4.13
N LYS A 148 -8.76 12.76 3.70
CA LYS A 148 -9.83 13.64 3.28
C LYS A 148 -9.32 14.57 2.18
N GLN A 149 -10.12 14.71 1.13
CA GLN A 149 -9.90 15.70 0.10
C GLN A 149 -11.26 16.19 -0.39
N ASP A 150 -11.50 17.49 -0.30
CA ASP A 150 -12.81 18.08 -0.52
C ASP A 150 -13.91 17.40 0.33
N GLU A 151 -14.96 16.88 -0.28
CA GLU A 151 -16.04 16.16 0.40
C GLU A 151 -15.78 14.65 0.55
N VAL A 152 -14.70 14.15 -0.07
CA VAL A 152 -14.36 12.71 -0.04
C VAL A 152 -13.49 12.40 1.18
N GLU A 153 -13.93 11.45 1.99
CA GLU A 153 -13.20 10.93 3.13
C GLU A 153 -12.96 9.45 2.97
N GLU A 154 -11.81 8.97 3.39
CA GLU A 154 -11.43 7.57 3.29
C GLU A 154 -10.83 7.05 4.60
N ILE A 155 -11.02 5.76 4.84
CA ILE A 155 -10.39 5.04 5.95
C ILE A 155 -9.90 3.71 5.41
N GLN A 156 -8.59 3.46 5.57
CA GLN A 156 -7.96 2.21 5.18
C GLN A 156 -7.31 1.56 6.40
N TYR A 157 -7.67 0.31 6.65
CA TYR A 157 -7.18 -0.45 7.80
C TYR A 157 -6.00 -1.34 7.40
N GLY A 158 -4.97 -1.38 8.26
CA GLY A 158 -3.83 -2.25 8.04
C GLY A 158 -2.97 -1.87 6.84
N VAL A 159 -2.84 -0.57 6.55
CA VAL A 159 -1.96 -0.09 5.48
C VAL A 159 -0.52 -0.54 5.73
N LYS A 160 0.21 -0.80 4.65
CA LYS A 160 1.60 -1.21 4.72
C LYS A 160 2.51 0.01 4.64
N ILE A 161 3.56 0.00 5.45
CA ILE A 161 4.59 1.04 5.44
C ILE A 161 5.95 0.37 5.38
N THR A 162 6.75 0.79 4.42
CA THR A 162 8.18 0.45 4.30
C THR A 162 9.00 1.69 4.54
N GLY A 163 10.29 1.54 4.80
CA GLY A 163 11.19 2.66 4.98
C GLY A 163 12.30 2.38 5.98
N GLU A 164 13.16 3.36 6.12
CA GLU A 164 14.28 3.33 7.04
C GLU A 164 14.60 4.76 7.53
N GLU A 165 15.05 4.88 8.78
CA GLU A 165 15.30 6.16 9.45
C GLU A 165 14.04 7.06 9.46
N ASN A 166 14.06 8.14 8.68
CA ASN A 166 12.98 9.11 8.56
C ASN A 166 12.21 9.01 7.22
N TYR A 167 12.65 8.14 6.32
CA TYR A 167 12.02 7.97 5.01
C TYR A 167 10.99 6.85 5.03
N PHE A 168 9.88 7.05 4.34
CA PHE A 168 8.81 6.05 4.30
C PHE A 168 8.11 6.00 2.94
N THR A 169 7.54 4.83 2.65
CA THR A 169 6.53 4.62 1.62
C THR A 169 5.36 3.88 2.25
N CYS A 170 4.18 4.47 2.19
CA CYS A 170 2.92 3.84 2.62
C CYS A 170 2.11 3.47 1.39
N TYR A 171 1.45 2.30 1.40
CA TYR A 171 0.64 1.88 0.28
C TYR A 171 -0.55 1.01 0.69
N TYR A 172 -1.59 1.03 -0.13
CA TYR A 172 -2.77 0.16 -0.05
C TYR A 172 -3.47 0.08 -1.40
N VAL A 173 -4.39 -0.89 -1.51
CA VAL A 173 -5.22 -1.12 -2.69
C VAL A 173 -6.68 -1.00 -2.29
N VAL A 174 -7.48 -0.44 -3.17
CA VAL A 174 -8.92 -0.25 -3.01
C VAL A 174 -9.66 -0.86 -4.18
N ASP A 175 -10.68 -1.65 -3.87
CA ASP A 175 -11.64 -2.19 -4.82
C ASP A 175 -12.91 -1.38 -4.81
N GLY A 176 -13.59 -1.27 -5.96
CA GLY A 176 -14.88 -0.60 -6.07
C GLY A 176 -15.66 -1.01 -7.31
N TYR A 177 -16.88 -0.49 -7.42
CA TYR A 177 -17.76 -0.79 -8.54
C TYR A 177 -18.34 0.50 -9.14
N PRO A 178 -17.51 1.45 -9.62
CA PRO A 178 -18.02 2.67 -10.24
C PRO A 178 -18.92 2.35 -11.44
N GLY A 179 -20.15 2.88 -11.44
CA GLY A 179 -21.11 2.60 -12.49
C GLY A 179 -21.48 1.11 -12.67
N GLY A 180 -21.21 0.26 -11.67
CA GLY A 180 -21.42 -1.18 -11.71
C GLY A 180 -20.30 -2.01 -12.35
N TYR A 181 -19.22 -1.39 -12.78
CA TYR A 181 -18.02 -2.06 -13.30
C TYR A 181 -17.02 -2.27 -12.16
N TYR A 182 -16.46 -3.47 -12.06
CA TYR A 182 -15.35 -3.68 -11.11
C TYR A 182 -14.15 -2.83 -11.49
N ALA A 183 -13.58 -2.16 -10.51
CA ALA A 183 -12.35 -1.41 -10.67
C ALA A 183 -11.47 -1.56 -9.42
N GLN A 184 -10.16 -1.51 -9.64
CA GLN A 184 -9.16 -1.56 -8.58
C GLN A 184 -8.15 -0.44 -8.79
N GLN A 185 -7.78 0.22 -7.70
CA GLN A 185 -6.72 1.24 -7.71
C GLN A 185 -5.81 1.11 -6.51
N SER A 186 -4.56 1.49 -6.68
CA SER A 186 -3.60 1.59 -5.59
C SER A 186 -3.26 3.03 -5.27
N PHE A 187 -2.94 3.25 -4.01
CA PHE A 187 -2.41 4.51 -3.49
C PHE A 187 -1.01 4.25 -2.93
N ILE A 188 -0.08 5.14 -3.26
CA ILE A 188 1.27 5.14 -2.74
C ILE A 188 1.58 6.54 -2.23
N PHE A 189 1.99 6.64 -0.98
CA PHE A 189 2.44 7.88 -0.35
C PHE A 189 3.89 7.75 0.04
N SER A 190 4.68 8.77 -0.18
CA SER A 190 6.08 8.75 0.22
C SER A 190 6.55 10.12 0.67
N GLY A 191 7.64 10.15 1.42
CA GLY A 191 8.26 11.36 1.91
C GLY A 191 9.22 11.09 3.06
N LYS A 192 9.65 12.16 3.70
CA LYS A 192 10.53 12.14 4.87
C LYS A 192 9.81 12.70 6.08
N LYS A 193 9.62 11.89 7.11
CA LYS A 193 9.01 12.32 8.39
C LYS A 193 9.96 13.21 9.16
N THR A 194 9.48 14.40 9.52
CA THR A 194 10.20 15.39 10.35
C THR A 194 9.34 15.83 11.54
N ASP A 195 9.89 16.67 12.40
CA ASP A 195 9.14 17.27 13.51
C ASP A 195 8.06 18.25 13.01
N ASP A 196 8.26 18.88 11.85
CA ASP A 196 7.34 19.87 11.26
C ASP A 196 6.25 19.23 10.39
N GLY A 197 6.44 17.97 9.96
CA GLY A 197 5.49 17.29 9.08
C GLY A 197 6.12 16.20 8.23
N ILE A 198 5.71 16.12 6.97
CA ILE A 198 6.30 15.23 5.96
C ILE A 198 6.92 16.08 4.87
N GLU A 199 8.26 16.14 4.86
CA GLU A 199 9.03 16.76 3.78
C GLU A 199 8.95 15.89 2.52
N ASP A 200 9.01 16.54 1.35
CA ASP A 200 8.99 15.92 0.02
C ASP A 200 7.81 14.94 -0.15
N PHE A 201 6.63 15.38 0.31
CA PHE A 201 5.43 14.55 0.27
C PHE A 201 4.91 14.37 -1.15
N HIS A 202 4.81 13.10 -1.56
CA HIS A 202 4.28 12.68 -2.85
C HIS A 202 3.18 11.64 -2.69
N THR A 203 2.25 11.62 -3.65
CA THR A 203 1.20 10.60 -3.78
C THR A 203 1.14 10.11 -5.21
N ALA A 204 1.11 8.80 -5.43
CA ALA A 204 0.69 8.22 -6.70
C ALA A 204 -0.65 7.49 -6.52
N VAL A 205 -1.51 7.62 -7.53
CA VAL A 205 -2.75 6.86 -7.66
C VAL A 205 -2.71 6.13 -8.99
N ILE A 206 -2.87 4.81 -8.98
CA ILE A 206 -2.69 3.94 -10.15
C ILE A 206 -3.96 3.11 -10.35
N LEU A 207 -4.52 3.13 -11.54
CA LEU A 207 -5.61 2.24 -11.94
C LEU A 207 -5.03 0.86 -12.28
N LEU A 208 -5.33 -0.15 -11.46
CA LEU A 208 -4.84 -1.51 -11.66
C LEU A 208 -5.79 -2.31 -12.56
N GLU A 209 -7.11 -2.13 -12.37
CA GLU A 209 -8.15 -2.83 -13.14
C GLU A 209 -9.35 -1.90 -13.33
N THR A 210 -9.95 -1.93 -14.52
CA THR A 210 -11.12 -1.09 -14.85
C THR A 210 -12.30 -1.87 -15.41
N SER A 211 -12.12 -3.16 -15.69
CA SER A 211 -13.11 -4.07 -16.30
C SER A 211 -13.85 -3.46 -17.51
N GLY A 212 -13.14 -2.62 -18.27
CA GLY A 212 -13.69 -1.94 -19.45
C GLY A 212 -14.69 -0.82 -19.15
N HIS A 213 -14.62 -0.21 -17.97
CA HIS A 213 -15.44 0.98 -17.65
C HIS A 213 -15.20 2.10 -18.70
N PRO A 214 -16.27 2.63 -19.32
CA PRO A 214 -16.12 3.53 -20.49
C PRO A 214 -15.48 4.88 -20.17
N ASP A 215 -15.61 5.35 -18.93
CA ASP A 215 -15.14 6.69 -18.51
C ASP A 215 -13.85 6.65 -17.69
N LEU A 216 -13.33 5.44 -17.37
CA LEU A 216 -12.04 5.29 -16.72
C LEU A 216 -10.91 5.17 -17.75
N PRO A 217 -9.72 5.72 -17.47
CA PRO A 217 -8.53 5.46 -18.27
C PRO A 217 -8.16 3.97 -18.32
N ALA A 218 -7.24 3.60 -19.18
CA ALA A 218 -6.78 2.21 -19.30
C ALA A 218 -6.09 1.73 -18.00
N ASN A 219 -6.01 0.41 -17.81
CA ASN A 219 -5.20 -0.19 -16.74
C ASN A 219 -3.76 0.34 -16.80
N ASN A 220 -3.13 0.47 -15.65
CA ASN A 220 -1.82 1.07 -15.45
C ASN A 220 -1.74 2.59 -15.74
N SER A 221 -2.87 3.26 -16.01
CA SER A 221 -2.91 4.72 -15.98
C SER A 221 -2.67 5.22 -14.57
N TYR A 222 -1.90 6.29 -14.43
CA TYR A 222 -1.56 6.82 -13.11
C TYR A 222 -1.46 8.34 -13.08
N ARG A 223 -1.57 8.87 -11.88
CA ARG A 223 -1.38 10.27 -11.51
C ARG A 223 -0.34 10.37 -10.41
N VAL A 224 0.47 11.43 -10.46
CA VAL A 224 1.39 11.77 -9.37
C VAL A 224 1.09 13.19 -8.90
N LEU A 225 0.83 13.27 -7.60
CA LEU A 225 0.55 14.51 -6.90
C LEU A 225 1.62 14.78 -5.84
N LYS A 226 1.77 16.02 -5.44
CA LYS A 226 2.69 16.39 -4.38
C LYS A 226 2.19 17.62 -3.62
N ASP A 227 2.85 17.87 -2.50
CA ASP A 227 2.82 19.17 -1.86
C ASP A 227 3.65 20.17 -2.69
N GLU A 228 3.09 21.35 -3.00
CA GLU A 228 3.76 22.31 -3.88
C GLU A 228 4.99 22.94 -3.21
N ASP A 229 4.90 23.28 -1.93
CA ASP A 229 5.99 23.90 -1.18
C ASP A 229 6.95 22.86 -0.56
N GLY A 230 6.62 21.58 -0.70
CA GLY A 230 7.46 20.46 -0.30
C GLY A 230 7.26 20.00 1.16
N LEU A 231 6.26 20.55 1.89
CA LEU A 231 6.02 20.17 3.28
C LEU A 231 4.54 19.95 3.58
N ALA A 232 4.10 18.68 3.67
CA ALA A 232 2.79 18.39 4.26
C ALA A 232 2.87 18.63 5.78
N GLU A 233 2.36 19.78 6.22
CA GLU A 233 2.50 20.26 7.60
C GLU A 233 1.72 19.43 8.62
N ASN A 234 2.21 19.40 9.87
CA ASN A 234 1.45 18.83 10.99
C ASN A 234 0.09 19.53 11.13
N ASN A 235 -0.94 18.73 11.37
CA ASN A 235 -2.32 19.18 11.52
C ASN A 235 -3.02 18.45 12.68
N ASN A 236 -4.28 18.78 12.93
CA ASN A 236 -5.12 18.14 13.94
C ASN A 236 -6.60 18.05 13.48
N TRP A 237 -6.80 17.73 12.22
CA TRP A 237 -8.11 17.74 11.57
C TRP A 237 -9.05 16.63 12.05
N LEU A 238 -8.53 15.44 12.41
CA LEU A 238 -9.32 14.32 12.94
C LEU A 238 -9.84 14.64 14.35
N SER A 239 -9.03 15.27 15.20
CA SER A 239 -9.41 15.63 16.56
C SER A 239 -10.53 16.68 16.58
N LYS A 240 -10.64 17.51 15.54
CA LYS A 240 -11.73 18.49 15.38
C LYS A 240 -13.06 17.86 14.97
N LYS A 241 -13.05 16.57 14.55
CA LYS A 241 -14.23 15.82 14.07
C LYS A 241 -15.06 15.14 15.16
N SER A 242 -14.67 15.14 16.41
CA SER A 242 -15.24 14.30 17.47
C SER A 242 -16.76 14.42 17.71
N ASN A 243 -17.49 15.23 16.92
CA ASN A 243 -18.94 15.45 17.04
C ASN A 243 -19.75 15.21 15.75
N LYS A 244 -19.18 14.66 14.68
CA LYS A 244 -19.96 14.32 13.46
C LYS A 244 -19.83 12.85 13.15
N THR A 245 -20.97 12.19 12.97
CA THR A 245 -21.13 10.78 12.57
C THR A 245 -20.20 10.42 11.41
N ASN A 246 -19.35 9.41 11.62
CA ASN A 246 -18.51 8.82 10.57
C ASN A 246 -19.41 8.25 9.46
N GLN A 247 -19.66 9.00 8.43
CA GLN A 247 -20.21 8.46 7.20
C GLN A 247 -19.03 7.84 6.45
N LYS A 248 -18.98 6.51 6.40
CA LYS A 248 -18.02 5.79 5.56
C LYS A 248 -18.31 6.21 4.12
N VAL A 249 -17.36 6.84 3.49
CA VAL A 249 -17.41 7.11 2.05
C VAL A 249 -17.50 5.79 1.33
N SER A 250 -18.33 5.69 0.32
CA SER A 250 -18.39 4.49 -0.50
C SER A 250 -17.07 4.38 -1.29
N ASP A 251 -16.58 3.16 -1.46
CA ASP A 251 -15.37 2.93 -2.26
C ASP A 251 -15.54 3.48 -3.70
N GLU A 252 -16.77 3.64 -4.19
CA GLU A 252 -17.11 4.30 -5.46
C GLU A 252 -16.69 5.78 -5.51
N ASP A 253 -16.74 6.51 -4.39
CA ASP A 253 -16.38 7.93 -4.36
C ASP A 253 -14.88 8.14 -4.63
N LEU A 254 -14.03 7.16 -4.30
CA LEU A 254 -12.60 7.21 -4.57
C LEU A 254 -12.27 7.13 -6.07
N PHE A 255 -13.17 6.57 -6.88
CA PHE A 255 -13.00 6.51 -8.33
C PHE A 255 -13.48 7.78 -9.05
N LYS A 256 -14.25 8.66 -8.38
CA LYS A 256 -14.72 9.92 -8.99
C LYS A 256 -13.60 10.84 -9.42
N MET A 257 -12.42 10.74 -8.80
CA MET A 257 -11.25 11.51 -9.22
C MET A 257 -10.79 11.23 -10.66
N TRP A 258 -11.16 10.07 -11.23
CA TRP A 258 -10.78 9.66 -12.58
C TRP A 258 -11.77 10.11 -13.65
N ILE A 259 -13.02 10.36 -13.27
CA ILE A 259 -14.13 10.72 -14.18
C ILE A 259 -14.19 12.24 -14.24
N LYS A 260 -13.93 12.82 -15.42
CA LYS A 260 -14.00 14.26 -15.66
C LYS A 260 -15.41 14.69 -16.06
#